data_6b11b9edc32342559d0af034142b28ad
#
_entry.id   6b11b9edc32342559d0af034142b28ad
#
_cell.length_a   1.000
_cell.length_b   1.000
_cell.length_c   1.000
_cell.angle_alpha   90.00
_cell.angle_beta   90.00
_cell.angle_gamma   90.00
#
_symmetry.space_group_name_H-M   'P 1'
#
loop_
_entity.id
_entity.type
_entity.pdbx_description
1 polymer ?
#
loop_
_entity_poly.entity_id
_entity_poly.type
_entity_poly.pdbx_seq_one_letter_code
_entity_poly.pdbx_strand_id
1 'polypeptide(L)'
;MSEDKEVKQWKEKLFYRPKNGYDQIDAEQTGEIFAYAEGYKRFLDAARTEREAVKEAIRMAEDAGFVPYTFGMELQPGAKVYVNNRGKALMLAVLGEQPLDHGCVIAGAHVDSPRLDLKQTPMYEDSELAYFKTHYYGGIKKYQWVAIPLELHGTIALKDGSTIDVAIGREPDEPQFVITDLLPHLGKDQLRKTMEEGITGEALNIVIGSMPYAGEGGDRVKLTVLSLLHDEYGITEEDFLSAELAAVPAFPARDIGFDRSMIGAYGQDDRVCAYAELRAILDLDGAPERTAVCILADKEETGSDGVSGMQSQAFEAFMADLCEQQDVALRHCFAKSFCLSADVCAAYDPSFPEVSAKRTEAKLNYGMGICKFTGARGKSGTSDASAELVAYLRRLFADNGVVWQLSEMGKVDQGGGGTIAKFMADRNIDTIDAGVPVLSMHAPFELVSKFDCWMTYRGVLAAYCDTQA
;
A
#
# COMPACT_ATOMS: atom_id res chain seq x y z
N MET A 1 37.06 -12.82 -29.75
CA MET A 1 37.56 -11.53 -30.26
C MET A 1 37.50 -10.55 -29.09
N SER A 2 38.64 -10.00 -28.66
CA SER A 2 38.67 -8.94 -27.64
C SER A 2 38.05 -7.69 -28.22
N GLU A 3 37.10 -7.10 -27.51
CA GLU A 3 36.52 -5.81 -27.89
C GLU A 3 37.64 -4.74 -27.91
N ASP A 4 37.63 -3.89 -28.93
CA ASP A 4 38.61 -2.79 -29.06
C ASP A 4 38.50 -1.90 -27.81
N LYS A 5 39.63 -1.55 -27.22
CA LYS A 5 39.70 -0.77 -25.98
C LYS A 5 38.99 0.59 -26.11
N GLU A 6 39.06 1.21 -27.27
CA GLU A 6 38.38 2.47 -27.58
C GLU A 6 36.88 2.29 -27.62
N VAL A 7 36.37 1.25 -28.25
CA VAL A 7 34.93 0.91 -28.31
C VAL A 7 34.40 0.67 -26.88
N LYS A 8 35.14 -0.02 -26.03
CA LYS A 8 34.77 -0.26 -24.63
C LYS A 8 34.66 1.05 -23.86
N GLN A 9 35.62 1.97 -23.99
CA GLN A 9 35.59 3.29 -23.33
C GLN A 9 34.39 4.13 -23.80
N TRP A 10 34.08 4.14 -25.10
CA TRP A 10 32.92 4.85 -25.61
C TRP A 10 31.60 4.26 -25.10
N LYS A 11 31.47 2.95 -25.03
CA LYS A 11 30.29 2.28 -24.45
C LYS A 11 30.13 2.60 -22.95
N GLU A 12 31.21 2.60 -22.18
CA GLU A 12 31.18 2.97 -20.77
C GLU A 12 30.76 4.42 -20.58
N LYS A 13 31.16 5.34 -21.47
CA LYS A 13 30.81 6.76 -21.40
C LYS A 13 29.39 7.08 -21.86
N LEU A 14 28.90 6.37 -22.88
CA LEU A 14 27.66 6.77 -23.59
C LEU A 14 26.47 5.90 -23.27
N PHE A 15 26.65 4.66 -22.81
CA PHE A 15 25.54 3.75 -22.59
C PHE A 15 25.04 3.84 -21.16
N TYR A 16 23.71 4.01 -21.03
CA TYR A 16 23.06 3.81 -19.73
C TYR A 16 22.98 2.30 -19.45
N ARG A 17 23.59 1.87 -18.35
CA ARG A 17 23.62 0.46 -17.93
C ARG A 17 23.33 0.41 -16.42
N PRO A 18 22.07 0.20 -16.04
CA PRO A 18 21.74 0.01 -14.64
C PRO A 18 22.48 -1.22 -14.10
N LYS A 19 22.90 -1.13 -12.83
CA LYS A 19 23.58 -2.22 -12.12
C LYS A 19 22.68 -2.73 -11.02
N ASN A 20 22.85 -4.01 -10.64
CA ASN A 20 22.26 -4.54 -9.43
C ASN A 20 22.72 -3.69 -8.23
N GLY A 21 21.81 -3.37 -7.35
CA GLY A 21 22.05 -2.49 -6.22
C GLY A 21 23.05 -3.10 -5.22
N TYR A 22 22.98 -4.40 -5.00
CA TYR A 22 23.94 -5.09 -4.12
C TYR A 22 25.40 -5.04 -4.62
N ASP A 23 25.62 -4.77 -5.92
CA ASP A 23 26.96 -4.51 -6.46
C ASP A 23 27.48 -3.08 -6.15
N GLN A 24 26.64 -2.22 -5.56
CA GLN A 24 26.89 -0.79 -5.37
C GLN A 24 26.97 -0.39 -3.89
N ILE A 25 26.74 -1.32 -2.98
CA ILE A 25 26.74 -1.09 -1.53
C ILE A 25 27.78 -1.99 -0.83
N ASP A 26 28.07 -1.66 0.40
CA ASP A 26 28.96 -2.42 1.26
C ASP A 26 28.20 -3.33 2.26
N ALA A 27 28.96 -3.99 3.14
CA ALA A 27 28.39 -4.89 4.15
C ALA A 27 27.63 -4.15 5.26
N GLU A 28 28.02 -2.91 5.59
CA GLU A 28 27.33 -2.09 6.59
C GLU A 28 25.95 -1.69 6.08
N GLN A 29 25.89 -1.14 4.88
CA GLN A 29 24.61 -0.81 4.21
C GLN A 29 23.73 -2.04 4.01
N THR A 30 24.32 -3.21 3.73
CA THR A 30 23.54 -4.47 3.70
C THR A 30 22.90 -4.75 5.05
N GLY A 31 23.62 -4.51 6.16
CA GLY A 31 23.09 -4.65 7.52
C GLY A 31 21.92 -3.69 7.78
N GLU A 32 22.02 -2.42 7.34
CA GLU A 32 20.94 -1.43 7.46
C GLU A 32 19.69 -1.84 6.69
N ILE A 33 19.84 -2.37 5.46
CA ILE A 33 18.73 -2.89 4.64
C ILE A 33 17.99 -4.00 5.38
N PHE A 34 18.71 -4.94 5.96
CA PHE A 34 18.08 -6.05 6.67
C PHE A 34 17.40 -5.57 7.96
N ALA A 35 18.01 -4.62 8.69
CA ALA A 35 17.40 -4.04 9.89
C ALA A 35 16.12 -3.24 9.55
N TYR A 36 16.14 -2.44 8.48
CA TYR A 36 14.95 -1.74 7.97
C TYR A 36 13.83 -2.73 7.62
N ALA A 37 14.17 -3.82 6.93
CA ALA A 37 13.22 -4.86 6.53
C ALA A 37 12.54 -5.53 7.73
N GLU A 38 13.22 -5.70 8.87
CA GLU A 38 12.59 -6.22 10.10
C GLU A 38 11.53 -5.26 10.65
N GLY A 39 11.77 -3.94 10.57
CA GLY A 39 10.77 -2.93 10.91
C GLY A 39 9.55 -2.99 10.01
N TYR A 40 9.77 -3.11 8.71
CA TYR A 40 8.72 -3.21 7.72
C TYR A 40 7.87 -4.48 7.89
N LYS A 41 8.47 -5.64 8.11
CA LYS A 41 7.71 -6.87 8.39
C LYS A 41 6.80 -6.74 9.61
N ARG A 42 7.27 -6.09 10.69
CA ARG A 42 6.43 -5.82 11.87
C ARG A 42 5.26 -4.90 11.54
N PHE A 43 5.48 -3.88 10.72
CA PHE A 43 4.40 -3.00 10.25
C PHE A 43 3.35 -3.79 9.45
N LEU A 44 3.76 -4.62 8.48
CA LEU A 44 2.85 -5.46 7.70
C LEU A 44 2.02 -6.42 8.57
N ASP A 45 2.64 -7.04 9.57
CA ASP A 45 1.95 -7.95 10.47
C ASP A 45 0.96 -7.23 11.40
N ALA A 46 1.22 -5.95 11.74
CA ALA A 46 0.31 -5.11 12.51
C ALA A 46 -0.80 -4.46 11.67
N ALA A 47 -0.58 -4.28 10.36
CA ALA A 47 -1.40 -3.47 9.46
C ALA A 47 -2.09 -4.36 8.40
N ARG A 48 -3.07 -5.16 8.79
CA ARG A 48 -3.82 -6.07 7.89
C ARG A 48 -4.91 -5.36 7.09
N THR A 49 -5.42 -4.25 7.62
CA THR A 49 -6.43 -3.39 6.99
C THR A 49 -5.96 -1.94 6.99
N GLU A 50 -6.63 -1.07 6.21
CA GLU A 50 -6.35 0.37 6.22
C GLU A 50 -6.50 0.98 7.61
N ARG A 51 -7.48 0.51 8.41
CA ARG A 51 -7.68 0.99 9.78
C ARG A 51 -6.53 0.61 10.69
N GLU A 52 -6.06 -0.61 10.60
CA GLU A 52 -4.91 -1.08 11.38
C GLU A 52 -3.62 -0.39 10.93
N ALA A 53 -3.44 -0.17 9.62
CA ALA A 53 -2.30 0.57 9.07
C ALA A 53 -2.25 2.01 9.61
N VAL A 54 -3.38 2.71 9.62
CA VAL A 54 -3.49 4.06 10.18
C VAL A 54 -3.24 4.05 11.69
N LYS A 55 -3.79 3.08 12.42
CA LYS A 55 -3.59 2.94 13.88
C LYS A 55 -2.11 2.74 14.22
N GLU A 56 -1.42 1.85 13.50
CA GLU A 56 0.00 1.60 13.70
C GLU A 56 0.85 2.82 13.27
N ALA A 57 0.51 3.47 12.16
CA ALA A 57 1.19 4.68 11.71
C ALA A 57 1.06 5.83 12.72
N ILE A 58 -0.12 6.03 13.34
CA ILE A 58 -0.32 7.01 14.41
C ILE A 58 0.56 6.67 15.63
N ARG A 59 0.56 5.41 16.06
CA ARG A 59 1.42 4.96 17.16
C ARG A 59 2.90 5.28 16.89
N MET A 60 3.38 4.97 15.69
CA MET A 60 4.77 5.27 15.29
C MET A 60 5.03 6.79 15.22
N ALA A 61 4.06 7.57 14.75
CA ALA A 61 4.15 9.02 14.67
C ALA A 61 4.21 9.66 16.06
N GLU A 62 3.36 9.24 16.99
CA GLU A 62 3.38 9.72 18.39
C GLU A 62 4.70 9.38 19.08
N ASP A 63 5.24 8.18 18.87
CA ASP A 63 6.58 7.79 19.37
C ASP A 63 7.71 8.69 18.80
N ALA A 64 7.52 9.27 17.61
CA ALA A 64 8.44 10.22 16.96
C ALA A 64 8.13 11.71 17.27
N GLY A 65 7.18 11.96 18.17
CA GLY A 65 6.84 13.31 18.66
C GLY A 65 5.80 14.05 17.83
N PHE A 66 5.08 13.40 16.95
CA PHE A 66 3.93 13.98 16.28
C PHE A 66 2.74 14.10 17.23
N VAL A 67 1.95 15.13 17.03
CA VAL A 67 0.73 15.38 17.82
C VAL A 67 -0.48 15.52 16.89
N PRO A 68 -1.69 15.16 17.35
CA PRO A 68 -2.90 15.36 16.56
C PRO A 68 -3.12 16.83 16.25
N TYR A 69 -3.35 17.14 14.98
CA TYR A 69 -3.64 18.49 14.52
C TYR A 69 -5.11 18.84 14.71
N THR A 70 -5.35 20.01 15.24
CA THR A 70 -6.68 20.63 15.31
C THR A 70 -6.67 21.87 14.44
N PHE A 71 -7.68 22.03 13.57
CA PHE A 71 -7.80 23.18 12.69
C PHE A 71 -7.68 24.50 13.48
N GLY A 72 -6.84 25.40 12.96
CA GLY A 72 -6.50 26.67 13.62
C GLY A 72 -5.38 26.58 14.67
N MET A 73 -4.74 25.43 14.84
CA MET A 73 -3.60 25.23 15.75
C MET A 73 -2.37 25.98 15.23
N GLU A 74 -1.89 26.99 15.98
CA GLU A 74 -0.67 27.73 15.63
C GLU A 74 0.57 26.83 15.67
N LEU A 75 1.34 26.82 14.59
CA LEU A 75 2.53 25.97 14.42
C LEU A 75 3.78 26.81 14.14
N GLN A 76 4.93 26.27 14.56
CA GLN A 76 6.25 26.83 14.29
C GLN A 76 7.05 25.88 13.40
N PRO A 77 8.12 26.35 12.71
CA PRO A 77 9.04 25.45 12.00
C PRO A 77 9.50 24.29 12.89
N GLY A 78 9.54 23.10 12.32
CA GLY A 78 9.84 21.85 13.03
C GLY A 78 8.67 21.22 13.78
N ALA A 79 7.49 21.87 13.82
CA ALA A 79 6.29 21.26 14.41
C ALA A 79 5.89 20.00 13.63
N LYS A 80 5.66 18.91 14.37
CA LYS A 80 5.27 17.59 13.85
C LYS A 80 3.81 17.33 14.17
N VAL A 81 2.96 17.26 13.15
CA VAL A 81 1.50 17.11 13.32
C VAL A 81 0.92 16.05 12.41
N TYR A 82 -0.23 15.49 12.82
CA TYR A 82 -0.98 14.57 11.96
C TYR A 82 -2.49 14.83 12.01
N VAL A 83 -3.18 14.51 10.93
CA VAL A 83 -4.65 14.47 10.82
C VAL A 83 -5.09 13.04 10.54
N ASN A 84 -5.86 12.47 11.46
CA ASN A 84 -6.53 11.18 11.29
C ASN A 84 -7.86 11.39 10.55
N ASN A 85 -7.94 10.97 9.30
CA ASN A 85 -9.18 11.04 8.53
C ASN A 85 -10.00 9.76 8.71
N ARG A 86 -10.88 9.78 9.75
CA ARG A 86 -11.86 8.71 10.05
C ARG A 86 -11.25 7.33 10.35
N GLY A 87 -10.00 7.28 10.79
CA GLY A 87 -9.30 6.02 11.06
C GLY A 87 -8.96 5.21 9.80
N LYS A 88 -9.04 5.79 8.59
CA LYS A 88 -8.82 5.09 7.32
C LYS A 88 -7.74 5.72 6.44
N ALA A 89 -7.48 7.00 6.62
CA ALA A 89 -6.39 7.72 5.97
C ALA A 89 -5.69 8.62 6.98
N LEU A 90 -4.43 8.92 6.74
CA LEU A 90 -3.60 9.73 7.63
C LEU A 90 -2.79 10.73 6.82
N MET A 91 -2.71 11.96 7.30
CA MET A 91 -1.83 12.98 6.77
C MET A 91 -0.89 13.45 7.87
N LEU A 92 0.41 13.45 7.61
CA LEU A 92 1.42 13.95 8.55
C LEU A 92 2.12 15.16 7.92
N ALA A 93 2.54 16.11 8.74
CA ALA A 93 3.37 17.22 8.29
C ALA A 93 4.47 17.55 9.30
N VAL A 94 5.65 17.87 8.78
CA VAL A 94 6.73 18.54 9.52
C VAL A 94 6.91 19.90 8.90
N LEU A 95 6.63 20.98 9.67
CA LEU A 95 6.67 22.35 9.17
C LEU A 95 8.10 22.76 8.84
N GLY A 96 8.30 23.31 7.62
CA GLY A 96 9.58 23.78 7.13
C GLY A 96 10.01 25.13 7.71
N GLU A 97 11.28 25.48 7.48
CA GLU A 97 11.81 26.82 7.78
C GLU A 97 11.25 27.88 6.83
N GLN A 98 11.00 27.50 5.57
CA GLN A 98 10.40 28.38 4.58
C GLN A 98 8.87 28.40 4.68
N PRO A 99 8.23 29.54 4.43
CA PRO A 99 6.78 29.63 4.40
C PRO A 99 6.19 28.83 3.24
N LEU A 100 4.92 28.45 3.38
CA LEU A 100 4.20 27.56 2.45
C LEU A 100 4.03 28.14 1.02
N ASP A 101 4.27 29.43 0.80
CA ASP A 101 4.31 30.00 -0.55
C ASP A 101 5.57 29.59 -1.36
N HIS A 102 6.53 28.91 -0.71
CA HIS A 102 7.64 28.21 -1.36
C HIS A 102 7.28 26.75 -1.76
N GLY A 103 6.07 26.28 -1.42
CA GLY A 103 5.60 24.93 -1.70
C GLY A 103 6.02 23.91 -0.65
N CYS A 104 5.53 22.69 -0.83
CA CYS A 104 5.82 21.54 0.03
C CYS A 104 6.51 20.43 -0.76
N VAL A 105 7.21 19.57 -0.04
CA VAL A 105 7.61 18.25 -0.54
C VAL A 105 6.60 17.24 -0.01
N ILE A 106 5.91 16.58 -0.93
CA ILE A 106 4.83 15.65 -0.60
C ILE A 106 5.26 14.24 -1.02
N ALA A 107 5.03 13.26 -0.16
CA ALA A 107 5.04 11.86 -0.52
C ALA A 107 3.66 11.27 -0.19
N GLY A 108 3.12 10.44 -1.06
CA GLY A 108 1.79 9.88 -0.88
C GLY A 108 1.71 8.46 -1.40
N ALA A 109 1.19 7.55 -0.55
CA ALA A 109 0.95 6.14 -0.81
C ALA A 109 -0.44 5.75 -0.32
N HIS A 110 -0.91 4.54 -0.67
CA HIS A 110 -2.16 4.06 -0.11
C HIS A 110 -1.94 2.93 0.91
N VAL A 111 -2.95 2.69 1.75
CA VAL A 111 -2.90 1.70 2.84
C VAL A 111 -3.99 0.63 2.74
N ASP A 112 -4.98 0.82 1.86
CA ASP A 112 -5.92 -0.23 1.49
C ASP A 112 -5.24 -1.26 0.57
N SER A 113 -5.77 -2.47 0.50
CA SER A 113 -5.26 -3.55 -0.34
C SER A 113 -6.42 -4.46 -0.76
N PRO A 114 -6.31 -5.20 -1.86
CA PRO A 114 -7.35 -6.14 -2.28
C PRO A 114 -7.67 -7.16 -1.18
N ARG A 115 -8.97 -7.41 -0.93
CA ARG A 115 -9.45 -8.26 0.16
C ARG A 115 -10.88 -8.78 -0.11
N LEU A 116 -11.43 -9.49 0.85
CA LEU A 116 -12.81 -9.96 0.82
C LEU A 116 -13.61 -9.30 1.96
N ASP A 117 -14.39 -8.26 1.63
CA ASP A 117 -15.27 -7.63 2.61
C ASP A 117 -16.48 -8.53 2.91
N LEU A 118 -16.91 -8.63 4.16
CA LEU A 118 -18.16 -9.28 4.50
C LEU A 118 -19.35 -8.44 4.00
N LYS A 119 -20.39 -9.10 3.48
CA LYS A 119 -21.68 -8.42 3.16
C LYS A 119 -22.36 -7.98 4.46
N GLN A 120 -23.33 -7.04 4.37
CA GLN A 120 -24.02 -6.47 5.53
C GLN A 120 -24.88 -7.50 6.28
N THR A 121 -25.33 -8.55 5.62
CA THR A 121 -25.98 -9.71 6.25
C THR A 121 -25.22 -10.96 5.84
N PRO A 122 -24.03 -11.21 6.42
CA PRO A 122 -23.09 -12.17 5.87
C PRO A 122 -23.41 -13.61 6.25
N MET A 123 -24.03 -13.84 7.41
CA MET A 123 -24.16 -15.18 7.99
C MET A 123 -25.32 -15.96 7.39
N TYR A 124 -25.04 -17.21 7.00
CA TYR A 124 -26.06 -18.19 6.64
C TYR A 124 -25.57 -19.59 6.98
N GLU A 125 -26.50 -20.52 7.08
CA GLU A 125 -26.24 -21.96 7.23
C GLU A 125 -26.83 -22.73 6.06
N ASP A 126 -26.08 -23.68 5.55
CA ASP A 126 -26.56 -24.66 4.56
C ASP A 126 -25.93 -26.03 4.86
N SER A 127 -26.77 -27.05 4.90
CA SER A 127 -26.33 -28.46 5.13
C SER A 127 -25.45 -28.62 6.38
N GLU A 128 -25.82 -27.96 7.47
CA GLU A 128 -25.11 -27.94 8.75
C GLU A 128 -23.66 -27.40 8.67
N LEU A 129 -23.41 -26.49 7.73
CA LEU A 129 -22.22 -25.66 7.67
C LEU A 129 -22.60 -24.19 7.72
N ALA A 130 -21.95 -23.42 8.59
CA ALA A 130 -22.15 -21.97 8.65
C ALA A 130 -21.10 -21.26 7.78
N TYR A 131 -21.55 -20.18 7.13
CA TYR A 131 -20.75 -19.42 6.18
C TYR A 131 -20.88 -17.93 6.40
N PHE A 132 -19.82 -17.18 5.99
CA PHE A 132 -19.92 -15.76 5.66
C PHE A 132 -19.96 -15.54 4.15
N LYS A 133 -20.92 -14.73 3.69
CA LYS A 133 -20.97 -14.15 2.35
C LYS A 133 -20.00 -12.99 2.24
N THR A 134 -19.23 -12.94 1.14
CA THR A 134 -18.29 -11.87 0.89
C THR A 134 -18.59 -11.09 -0.39
N HIS A 135 -17.96 -9.94 -0.52
CA HIS A 135 -17.79 -9.18 -1.74
C HIS A 135 -16.31 -8.84 -1.87
N TYR A 136 -15.66 -9.22 -2.97
CA TYR A 136 -14.26 -8.86 -3.16
C TYR A 136 -14.09 -7.35 -3.37
N TYR A 137 -12.99 -6.82 -2.85
CA TYR A 137 -12.57 -5.43 -2.91
C TYR A 137 -11.29 -5.34 -3.75
N GLY A 138 -11.21 -4.36 -4.70
CA GLY A 138 -10.07 -4.22 -5.61
C GLY A 138 -9.99 -5.29 -6.69
N GLY A 139 -8.91 -5.30 -7.43
CA GLY A 139 -8.68 -6.19 -8.56
C GLY A 139 -8.00 -7.50 -8.18
N ILE A 140 -8.75 -8.59 -7.99
CA ILE A 140 -8.21 -9.90 -7.62
C ILE A 140 -8.33 -10.96 -8.71
N LYS A 141 -7.41 -11.92 -8.72
CA LYS A 141 -7.57 -13.20 -9.39
C LYS A 141 -8.24 -14.18 -8.41
N LYS A 142 -9.56 -14.34 -8.50
CA LYS A 142 -10.38 -15.06 -7.52
C LYS A 142 -9.89 -16.47 -7.18
N TYR A 143 -9.29 -17.18 -8.14
CA TYR A 143 -8.76 -18.54 -7.93
C TYR A 143 -7.58 -18.58 -6.93
N GLN A 144 -6.90 -17.46 -6.67
CA GLN A 144 -5.81 -17.40 -5.70
C GLN A 144 -6.30 -17.34 -4.25
N TRP A 145 -7.59 -17.04 -4.02
CA TRP A 145 -8.18 -16.80 -2.71
C TRP A 145 -8.91 -18.02 -2.13
N VAL A 146 -9.02 -19.12 -2.89
CA VAL A 146 -9.59 -20.39 -2.40
C VAL A 146 -8.50 -21.31 -1.84
N ALA A 147 -8.88 -22.14 -0.86
CA ALA A 147 -8.03 -23.13 -0.23
C ALA A 147 -6.77 -22.55 0.47
N ILE A 148 -6.82 -21.29 0.89
CA ILE A 148 -5.79 -20.67 1.72
C ILE A 148 -6.37 -20.28 3.09
N PRO A 149 -5.56 -20.24 4.15
CA PRO A 149 -6.00 -19.75 5.46
C PRO A 149 -6.27 -18.23 5.40
N LEU A 150 -7.36 -17.81 6.04
CA LEU A 150 -7.80 -16.43 6.15
C LEU A 150 -7.96 -16.05 7.62
N GLU A 151 -7.67 -14.79 7.93
CA GLU A 151 -8.00 -14.09 9.18
C GLU A 151 -9.14 -13.10 8.95
N LEU A 152 -9.87 -12.74 10.01
CA LEU A 152 -10.95 -11.76 9.98
C LEU A 152 -10.56 -10.51 10.76
N HIS A 153 -10.60 -9.35 10.09
CA HIS A 153 -10.21 -8.07 10.67
C HIS A 153 -11.24 -6.99 10.40
N GLY A 154 -11.29 -5.97 11.23
CA GLY A 154 -12.07 -4.76 11.00
C GLY A 154 -12.71 -4.19 12.26
N THR A 155 -13.82 -3.47 12.08
CA THR A 155 -14.50 -2.74 13.14
C THR A 155 -16.01 -2.92 13.06
N ILE A 156 -16.66 -3.06 14.20
CA ILE A 156 -18.13 -3.08 14.33
C ILE A 156 -18.54 -1.85 15.11
N ALA A 157 -19.39 -1.00 14.53
CA ALA A 157 -20.00 0.13 15.22
C ALA A 157 -21.32 -0.29 15.84
N LEU A 158 -21.47 -0.16 17.16
CA LEU A 158 -22.67 -0.52 17.88
C LEU A 158 -23.71 0.60 17.87
N LYS A 159 -24.96 0.29 18.22
CA LYS A 159 -26.07 1.25 18.25
C LYS A 159 -25.87 2.41 19.23
N ASP A 160 -25.09 2.23 20.28
CA ASP A 160 -24.75 3.28 21.25
C ASP A 160 -23.64 4.23 20.79
N GLY A 161 -23.07 3.99 19.59
CA GLY A 161 -21.99 4.77 19.02
C GLY A 161 -20.58 4.29 19.41
N SER A 162 -20.45 3.29 20.25
CA SER A 162 -19.17 2.65 20.54
C SER A 162 -18.71 1.77 19.37
N THR A 163 -17.41 1.45 19.32
CA THR A 163 -16.83 0.59 18.30
C THR A 163 -16.05 -0.55 18.91
N ILE A 164 -16.08 -1.70 18.24
CA ILE A 164 -15.32 -2.90 18.61
C ILE A 164 -14.37 -3.20 17.48
N ASP A 165 -13.07 -3.26 17.77
CA ASP A 165 -12.08 -3.78 16.82
C ASP A 165 -12.09 -5.31 16.86
N VAL A 166 -12.11 -5.95 15.69
CA VAL A 166 -12.08 -7.39 15.51
C VAL A 166 -10.77 -7.77 14.81
N ALA A 167 -10.03 -8.71 15.40
CA ALA A 167 -8.87 -9.34 14.79
C ALA A 167 -8.85 -10.81 15.24
N ILE A 168 -9.21 -11.72 14.36
CA ILE A 168 -9.32 -13.17 14.65
C ILE A 168 -8.50 -13.96 13.64
N GLY A 169 -7.63 -14.84 14.10
CA GLY A 169 -6.83 -15.75 13.28
C GLY A 169 -5.36 -15.38 13.18
N ARG A 170 -4.95 -14.31 13.85
CA ARG A 170 -3.56 -13.83 13.90
C ARG A 170 -2.70 -14.66 14.84
N GLU A 171 -3.23 -14.96 16.03
CA GLU A 171 -2.51 -15.69 17.05
C GLU A 171 -2.58 -17.21 16.80
N PRO A 172 -1.57 -18.00 17.20
CA PRO A 172 -1.51 -19.43 16.90
C PRO A 172 -2.65 -20.28 17.47
N ASP A 173 -3.33 -19.81 18.52
CA ASP A 173 -4.44 -20.47 19.19
C ASP A 173 -5.82 -19.97 18.73
N GLU A 174 -5.85 -18.97 17.86
CA GLU A 174 -7.08 -18.43 17.28
C GLU A 174 -7.54 -19.25 16.06
N PRO A 175 -8.87 -19.31 15.81
CA PRO A 175 -9.40 -20.00 14.64
C PRO A 175 -9.08 -19.23 13.36
N GLN A 176 -8.67 -19.93 12.32
CA GLN A 176 -8.56 -19.40 10.96
C GLN A 176 -9.73 -19.88 10.11
N PHE A 177 -9.92 -19.22 8.97
CA PHE A 177 -11.03 -19.44 8.07
C PHE A 177 -10.56 -19.88 6.68
N VAL A 178 -11.45 -20.42 5.86
CA VAL A 178 -11.09 -20.89 4.51
C VAL A 178 -12.29 -20.80 3.57
N ILE A 179 -12.02 -20.53 2.30
CA ILE A 179 -12.95 -20.75 1.20
C ILE A 179 -12.62 -22.09 0.56
N THR A 180 -13.59 -22.98 0.49
CA THR A 180 -13.38 -24.32 -0.09
C THR A 180 -13.33 -24.28 -1.60
N ASP A 181 -12.62 -25.20 -2.23
CA ASP A 181 -12.64 -25.45 -3.66
C ASP A 181 -12.98 -26.92 -3.97
N LEU A 182 -13.36 -27.17 -5.21
CA LEU A 182 -13.67 -28.55 -5.64
C LEU A 182 -12.42 -29.42 -5.69
N LEU A 183 -12.57 -30.65 -5.22
CA LEU A 183 -11.54 -31.65 -5.44
C LEU A 183 -11.38 -31.97 -6.95
N PRO A 184 -10.18 -32.38 -7.42
CA PRO A 184 -9.92 -32.62 -8.85
C PRO A 184 -10.88 -33.64 -9.50
N HIS A 185 -11.34 -34.63 -8.75
CA HIS A 185 -12.24 -35.67 -9.27
C HIS A 185 -13.63 -35.18 -9.61
N LEU A 186 -14.10 -34.08 -8.97
CA LEU A 186 -15.39 -33.42 -9.25
C LEU A 186 -15.22 -32.12 -10.06
N GLY A 187 -13.99 -31.62 -10.23
CA GLY A 187 -13.66 -30.34 -10.86
C GLY A 187 -13.64 -30.33 -12.38
N LYS A 188 -14.06 -31.41 -13.09
CA LYS A 188 -13.91 -31.55 -14.53
C LYS A 188 -14.52 -30.39 -15.34
N ASP A 189 -15.70 -29.93 -14.97
CA ASP A 189 -16.37 -28.86 -15.66
C ASP A 189 -15.84 -27.47 -15.24
N GLN A 190 -15.41 -27.30 -13.98
CA GLN A 190 -14.70 -26.12 -13.51
C GLN A 190 -13.38 -25.91 -14.27
N LEU A 191 -12.58 -26.97 -14.45
CA LEU A 191 -11.28 -26.93 -15.16
C LEU A 191 -11.40 -26.57 -16.66
N ARG A 192 -12.60 -26.61 -17.26
CA ARG A 192 -12.86 -26.22 -18.65
C ARG A 192 -13.22 -24.75 -18.81
N LYS A 193 -13.52 -24.07 -17.72
CA LYS A 193 -13.83 -22.64 -17.72
C LYS A 193 -12.56 -21.80 -17.83
N THR A 194 -12.72 -20.54 -18.18
CA THR A 194 -11.62 -19.58 -18.07
C THR A 194 -11.22 -19.41 -16.60
N MET A 195 -10.01 -18.92 -16.34
CA MET A 195 -9.56 -18.65 -14.96
C MET A 195 -10.46 -17.65 -14.24
N GLU A 196 -11.09 -16.74 -14.95
CA GLU A 196 -12.02 -15.76 -14.42
C GLU A 196 -13.37 -16.38 -14.00
N GLU A 197 -13.83 -17.36 -14.79
CA GLU A 197 -15.14 -18.02 -14.60
C GLU A 197 -15.06 -19.26 -13.70
N GLY A 198 -13.88 -19.83 -13.51
CA GLY A 198 -13.65 -21.05 -12.72
C GLY A 198 -14.06 -20.88 -11.27
N ILE A 199 -13.74 -19.72 -10.70
CA ILE A 199 -14.24 -19.28 -9.38
C ILE A 199 -15.01 -17.98 -9.58
N THR A 200 -16.29 -17.97 -9.22
CA THR A 200 -17.13 -16.77 -9.31
C THR A 200 -17.06 -15.96 -8.02
N GLY A 201 -17.34 -14.65 -8.08
CA GLY A 201 -17.39 -13.80 -6.87
C GLY A 201 -18.41 -14.30 -5.84
N GLU A 202 -19.56 -14.81 -6.29
CA GLU A 202 -20.59 -15.38 -5.41
C GLU A 202 -20.19 -16.72 -4.78
N ALA A 203 -19.14 -17.38 -5.26
CA ALA A 203 -18.60 -18.61 -4.68
C ALA A 203 -17.55 -18.35 -3.58
N LEU A 204 -17.11 -17.11 -3.39
CA LEU A 204 -16.16 -16.74 -2.34
C LEU A 204 -16.85 -16.69 -0.96
N ASN A 205 -17.36 -17.83 -0.50
CA ASN A 205 -18.04 -17.98 0.79
C ASN A 205 -17.08 -18.63 1.80
N ILE A 206 -16.91 -17.99 2.94
CA ILE A 206 -15.98 -18.41 3.98
C ILE A 206 -16.68 -19.38 4.93
N VAL A 207 -16.11 -20.57 5.13
CA VAL A 207 -16.59 -21.52 6.13
C VAL A 207 -16.20 -21.02 7.53
N ILE A 208 -17.20 -20.93 8.43
CA ILE A 208 -17.03 -20.37 9.77
C ILE A 208 -17.43 -21.33 10.90
N GLY A 209 -18.04 -22.48 10.60
CA GLY A 209 -18.38 -23.47 11.62
C GLY A 209 -19.14 -24.66 11.08
N SER A 210 -19.15 -25.75 11.89
CA SER A 210 -19.84 -27.00 11.57
C SER A 210 -20.41 -27.71 12.81
N MET A 211 -20.23 -27.16 14.01
CA MET A 211 -20.74 -27.77 15.23
C MET A 211 -22.12 -27.21 15.57
N PRO A 212 -23.18 -28.07 15.61
CA PRO A 212 -24.52 -27.59 15.91
C PRO A 212 -24.70 -27.28 17.41
N TYR A 213 -25.43 -26.22 17.72
CA TYR A 213 -25.89 -25.92 19.06
C TYR A 213 -26.78 -27.06 19.59
N ALA A 214 -26.68 -27.36 20.89
CA ALA A 214 -27.45 -28.42 21.51
C ALA A 214 -28.97 -28.11 21.49
N GLY A 215 -29.77 -29.03 21.01
CA GLY A 215 -31.24 -28.89 20.90
C GLY A 215 -31.75 -29.23 19.51
N GLU A 216 -33.06 -28.94 19.30
CA GLU A 216 -33.75 -29.17 18.03
C GLU A 216 -33.99 -27.83 17.31
N GLY A 217 -34.16 -27.88 15.98
CA GLY A 217 -34.43 -26.70 15.14
C GLY A 217 -33.50 -26.56 13.96
N GLY A 218 -33.71 -25.52 13.15
CA GLY A 218 -32.80 -25.12 12.06
C GLY A 218 -31.71 -24.15 12.53
N ASP A 219 -30.74 -23.87 11.67
CA ASP A 219 -29.68 -22.87 11.87
C ASP A 219 -28.85 -23.07 13.17
N ARG A 220 -28.67 -24.30 13.60
CA ARG A 220 -27.99 -24.60 14.88
C ARG A 220 -26.49 -24.36 14.83
N VAL A 221 -25.84 -24.54 13.69
CA VAL A 221 -24.42 -24.23 13.51
C VAL A 221 -24.21 -22.71 13.49
N LYS A 222 -25.06 -21.98 12.78
CA LYS A 222 -25.08 -20.51 12.80
C LYS A 222 -25.28 -19.99 14.23
N LEU A 223 -26.18 -20.61 15.01
CA LEU A 223 -26.43 -20.25 16.39
C LEU A 223 -25.19 -20.47 17.26
N THR A 224 -24.44 -21.56 17.05
CA THR A 224 -23.18 -21.80 17.78
C THR A 224 -22.18 -20.68 17.50
N VAL A 225 -21.98 -20.33 16.23
CA VAL A 225 -21.02 -19.27 15.86
C VAL A 225 -21.46 -17.92 16.45
N LEU A 226 -22.75 -17.58 16.35
CA LEU A 226 -23.29 -16.34 16.93
C LEU A 226 -23.14 -16.30 18.45
N SER A 227 -23.34 -17.43 19.16
CA SER A 227 -23.14 -17.48 20.61
C SER A 227 -21.67 -17.23 21.00
N LEU A 228 -20.72 -17.80 20.24
CA LEU A 228 -19.29 -17.55 20.49
C LEU A 228 -18.91 -16.08 20.24
N LEU A 229 -19.41 -15.49 19.17
CA LEU A 229 -19.19 -14.07 18.88
C LEU A 229 -19.87 -13.15 19.92
N HIS A 230 -21.05 -13.56 20.42
CA HIS A 230 -21.72 -12.84 21.49
C HIS A 230 -20.96 -12.92 22.81
N ASP A 231 -20.45 -14.09 23.17
CA ASP A 231 -19.70 -14.30 24.41
C ASP A 231 -18.38 -13.52 24.40
N GLU A 232 -17.71 -13.41 23.24
CA GLU A 232 -16.43 -12.74 23.08
C GLU A 232 -16.58 -11.21 22.93
N TYR A 233 -17.50 -10.78 22.05
CA TYR A 233 -17.62 -9.37 21.63
C TYR A 233 -18.93 -8.70 22.06
N GLY A 234 -19.87 -9.43 22.63
CA GLY A 234 -21.19 -8.90 23.01
C GLY A 234 -22.11 -8.58 21.83
N ILE A 235 -21.75 -8.95 20.61
CA ILE A 235 -22.50 -8.63 19.39
C ILE A 235 -23.63 -9.60 19.11
N THR A 236 -24.58 -9.14 18.31
CA THR A 236 -25.70 -9.91 17.75
C THR A 236 -25.61 -9.90 16.22
N GLU A 237 -26.46 -10.69 15.55
CA GLU A 237 -26.48 -10.68 14.09
C GLU A 237 -26.83 -9.30 13.49
N GLU A 238 -27.61 -8.47 14.20
CA GLU A 238 -27.96 -7.12 13.77
C GLU A 238 -26.75 -6.18 13.70
N ASP A 239 -25.71 -6.41 14.51
CA ASP A 239 -24.52 -5.56 14.58
C ASP A 239 -23.65 -5.67 13.33
N PHE A 240 -23.79 -6.76 12.54
CA PHE A 240 -23.16 -6.86 11.22
C PHE A 240 -23.64 -5.81 10.22
N LEU A 241 -24.84 -5.22 10.40
CA LEU A 241 -25.35 -4.16 9.53
C LEU A 241 -24.48 -2.89 9.54
N SER A 242 -23.75 -2.67 10.62
CA SER A 242 -22.83 -1.55 10.81
C SER A 242 -21.37 -2.01 11.02
N ALA A 243 -21.02 -3.18 10.50
CA ALA A 243 -19.68 -3.72 10.52
C ALA A 243 -18.93 -3.42 9.23
N GLU A 244 -17.64 -3.13 9.36
CA GLU A 244 -16.66 -3.12 8.30
C GLU A 244 -15.64 -4.23 8.61
N LEU A 245 -15.96 -5.45 8.20
CA LEU A 245 -15.14 -6.65 8.42
C LEU A 245 -14.62 -7.18 7.09
N ALA A 246 -13.35 -7.52 7.06
CA ALA A 246 -12.68 -8.08 5.91
C ALA A 246 -11.97 -9.39 6.25
N ALA A 247 -12.04 -10.35 5.36
CA ALA A 247 -11.19 -11.53 5.40
C ALA A 247 -9.93 -11.27 4.55
N VAL A 248 -8.77 -11.49 5.17
CA VAL A 248 -7.45 -11.28 4.59
C VAL A 248 -6.60 -12.55 4.73
N PRO A 249 -5.55 -12.75 3.92
CA PRO A 249 -4.68 -13.91 4.03
C PRO A 249 -3.96 -13.98 5.38
N ALA A 250 -4.01 -15.15 6.03
CA ALA A 250 -3.40 -15.41 7.34
C ALA A 250 -1.90 -15.73 7.25
N PHE A 251 -1.18 -15.10 6.33
CA PHE A 251 0.25 -15.31 6.16
C PHE A 251 1.04 -14.18 6.83
N PRO A 252 1.86 -14.47 7.85
CA PRO A 252 2.77 -13.46 8.38
C PRO A 252 3.85 -13.09 7.35
N ALA A 253 4.37 -11.88 7.44
CA ALA A 253 5.48 -11.43 6.61
C ALA A 253 6.72 -12.30 6.83
N ARG A 254 7.35 -12.77 5.75
CA ARG A 254 8.47 -13.72 5.79
C ARG A 254 9.61 -13.31 4.87
N ASP A 255 10.82 -13.65 5.28
CA ASP A 255 11.97 -13.63 4.38
C ASP A 255 11.82 -14.73 3.32
N ILE A 256 12.07 -14.38 2.07
CA ILE A 256 11.96 -15.28 0.92
C ILE A 256 13.34 -15.43 0.24
N GLY A 257 13.60 -16.64 -0.23
CA GLY A 257 14.86 -17.04 -0.87
C GLY A 257 15.89 -17.55 0.16
N PHE A 258 16.86 -18.31 -0.31
CA PHE A 258 17.93 -18.85 0.55
C PHE A 258 18.80 -17.74 1.15
N ASP A 259 18.97 -16.65 0.43
CA ASP A 259 19.73 -15.46 0.83
C ASP A 259 18.91 -14.48 1.66
N ARG A 260 17.59 -14.71 1.81
CA ARG A 260 16.66 -13.86 2.57
C ARG A 260 16.60 -12.41 2.07
N SER A 261 16.91 -12.17 0.79
CA SER A 261 16.97 -10.82 0.20
C SER A 261 15.59 -10.25 -0.13
N MET A 262 14.53 -11.07 -0.09
CA MET A 262 13.16 -10.67 -0.39
C MET A 262 12.24 -10.82 0.81
N ILE A 263 11.11 -10.10 0.77
CA ILE A 263 9.99 -10.23 1.72
C ILE A 263 8.77 -10.72 0.95
N GLY A 264 8.12 -11.77 1.47
CA GLY A 264 6.81 -12.22 1.02
C GLY A 264 5.78 -11.87 2.07
N ALA A 265 4.67 -11.25 1.66
CA ALA A 265 3.56 -10.88 2.54
C ALA A 265 2.31 -10.54 1.75
N TYR A 266 1.18 -10.43 2.44
CA TYR A 266 -0.05 -9.84 1.96
C TYR A 266 0.00 -8.31 2.10
N GLY A 267 -0.54 -7.60 1.10
CA GLY A 267 -0.74 -6.15 1.16
C GLY A 267 0.55 -5.35 1.02
N GLN A 268 1.53 -5.86 0.27
CA GLN A 268 2.70 -5.09 -0.12
C GLN A 268 2.32 -3.92 -1.03
N ASP A 269 1.30 -4.11 -1.85
CA ASP A 269 0.54 -3.10 -2.56
C ASP A 269 -0.49 -2.46 -1.61
N ASP A 270 -0.32 -1.22 -1.11
CA ASP A 270 0.88 -0.38 -1.29
C ASP A 270 1.53 -0.05 0.07
N ARG A 271 1.36 -0.92 1.08
CA ARG A 271 1.92 -0.69 2.42
C ARG A 271 3.45 -0.66 2.43
N VAL A 272 4.10 -1.17 1.37
CA VAL A 272 5.56 -1.07 1.25
C VAL A 272 6.01 0.36 1.00
N CYS A 273 5.32 1.09 0.12
CA CYS A 273 5.59 2.50 -0.11
C CYS A 273 5.10 3.36 1.06
N ALA A 274 3.91 3.06 1.60
CA ALA A 274 3.37 3.72 2.78
C ALA A 274 4.33 3.66 3.98
N TYR A 275 4.94 2.49 4.24
CA TYR A 275 5.96 2.37 5.29
C TYR A 275 7.24 3.17 4.96
N ALA A 276 7.68 3.17 3.70
CA ALA A 276 8.87 3.91 3.28
C ALA A 276 8.70 5.42 3.51
N GLU A 277 7.55 5.98 3.13
CA GLU A 277 7.22 7.39 3.33
C GLU A 277 7.03 7.76 4.80
N LEU A 278 6.30 6.92 5.53
CA LEU A 278 6.11 7.08 6.96
C LEU A 278 7.47 7.13 7.68
N ARG A 279 8.34 6.16 7.43
CA ARG A 279 9.68 6.16 8.02
C ARG A 279 10.48 7.41 7.65
N ALA A 280 10.42 7.83 6.39
CA ALA A 280 11.14 9.01 5.93
C ALA A 280 10.73 10.30 6.67
N ILE A 281 9.43 10.51 6.88
CA ILE A 281 8.95 11.70 7.60
C ILE A 281 9.21 11.60 9.10
N LEU A 282 9.14 10.39 9.69
CA LEU A 282 9.43 10.17 11.12
C LEU A 282 10.91 10.39 11.45
N ASP A 283 11.81 10.08 10.51
CA ASP A 283 13.26 10.19 10.69
C ASP A 283 13.79 11.60 10.41
N LEU A 284 12.93 12.58 10.11
CA LEU A 284 13.35 13.97 9.99
C LEU A 284 13.81 14.53 11.35
N ASP A 285 15.04 15.06 11.36
CA ASP A 285 15.62 15.74 12.52
C ASP A 285 15.50 17.26 12.35
N GLY A 286 14.66 17.88 13.17
CA GLY A 286 14.37 19.31 13.13
C GLY A 286 13.43 19.73 11.97
N ALA A 287 13.48 21.02 11.62
CA ALA A 287 12.69 21.59 10.54
C ALA A 287 13.39 21.37 9.18
N PRO A 288 12.72 20.75 8.19
CA PRO A 288 13.24 20.72 6.82
C PRO A 288 13.19 22.13 6.20
N GLU A 289 13.88 22.34 5.08
CA GLU A 289 13.84 23.62 4.37
C GLU A 289 12.39 23.97 3.95
N ARG A 290 11.71 23.04 3.26
CA ARG A 290 10.29 23.15 2.91
C ARG A 290 9.46 22.19 3.74
N THR A 291 8.23 22.54 4.02
CA THR A 291 7.30 21.65 4.73
C THR A 291 7.24 20.28 4.06
N ALA A 292 7.53 19.23 4.83
CA ALA A 292 7.39 17.85 4.42
C ALA A 292 5.98 17.35 4.76
N VAL A 293 5.33 16.68 3.81
CA VAL A 293 3.98 16.12 3.98
C VAL A 293 3.96 14.65 3.55
N CYS A 294 3.44 13.78 4.40
CA CYS A 294 3.20 12.36 4.08
C CYS A 294 1.70 12.09 4.07
N ILE A 295 1.21 11.39 3.04
CA ILE A 295 -0.19 11.04 2.86
C ILE A 295 -0.31 9.52 2.80
N LEU A 296 -1.01 8.93 3.75
CA LEU A 296 -1.42 7.54 3.72
C LEU A 296 -2.90 7.51 3.35
N ALA A 297 -3.20 7.25 2.08
CA ALA A 297 -4.53 7.32 1.49
C ALA A 297 -5.29 6.00 1.63
N ASP A 298 -6.62 6.06 1.56
CA ASP A 298 -7.53 4.92 1.47
C ASP A 298 -8.21 4.90 0.09
N LYS A 299 -8.81 3.78 -0.28
CA LYS A 299 -9.65 3.63 -1.47
C LYS A 299 -8.94 3.68 -2.82
N GLU A 300 -7.62 3.63 -2.88
CA GLU A 300 -6.90 3.62 -4.17
C GLU A 300 -7.37 2.46 -5.04
N GLU A 301 -7.44 1.26 -4.48
CA GLU A 301 -7.83 0.01 -5.12
C GLU A 301 -9.25 0.01 -5.73
N THR A 302 -10.05 0.99 -5.38
CA THR A 302 -11.43 1.17 -5.88
C THR A 302 -11.64 2.53 -6.56
N GLY A 303 -10.55 3.21 -6.98
CA GLY A 303 -10.56 4.44 -7.75
C GLY A 303 -10.48 5.72 -6.92
N SER A 304 -10.03 5.65 -5.67
CA SER A 304 -9.87 6.79 -4.75
C SER A 304 -11.16 7.56 -4.42
N ASP A 305 -12.31 6.94 -4.63
CA ASP A 305 -13.63 7.51 -4.30
C ASP A 305 -13.92 7.44 -2.80
N GLY A 306 -14.79 8.35 -2.31
CA GLY A 306 -15.22 8.39 -0.91
C GLY A 306 -14.43 9.36 -0.06
N VAL A 307 -14.87 9.51 1.21
CA VAL A 307 -14.39 10.57 2.12
C VAL A 307 -12.97 10.38 2.65
N SER A 308 -12.42 9.20 2.51
CA SER A 308 -11.04 8.85 2.89
C SER A 308 -10.09 8.70 1.70
N GLY A 309 -10.64 8.65 0.46
CA GLY A 309 -9.86 8.56 -0.78
C GLY A 309 -9.32 9.93 -1.24
N MET A 310 -8.38 9.90 -2.18
CA MET A 310 -7.69 11.11 -2.69
C MET A 310 -8.59 12.04 -3.53
N GLN A 311 -9.78 11.60 -3.92
CA GLN A 311 -10.78 12.47 -4.55
C GLN A 311 -11.56 13.33 -3.52
N SER A 312 -11.43 13.05 -2.21
CA SER A 312 -12.03 13.89 -1.18
C SER A 312 -11.26 15.20 -0.99
N GLN A 313 -11.92 16.16 -0.33
CA GLN A 313 -11.29 17.45 -0.01
C GLN A 313 -10.46 17.41 1.30
N ALA A 314 -10.26 16.23 1.91
CA ALA A 314 -9.62 16.13 3.21
C ALA A 314 -8.18 16.68 3.19
N PHE A 315 -7.40 16.33 2.16
CA PHE A 315 -6.04 16.83 1.98
C PHE A 315 -6.01 18.35 1.73
N GLU A 316 -6.90 18.85 0.86
CA GLU A 316 -7.00 20.29 0.58
C GLU A 316 -7.40 21.08 1.82
N ALA A 317 -8.35 20.59 2.62
CA ALA A 317 -8.76 21.24 3.86
C ALA A 317 -7.62 21.35 4.87
N PHE A 318 -6.83 20.28 5.04
CA PHE A 318 -5.65 20.29 5.89
C PHE A 318 -4.61 21.32 5.42
N MET A 319 -4.25 21.28 4.14
CA MET A 319 -3.25 22.20 3.57
C MET A 319 -3.74 23.64 3.52
N ALA A 320 -5.04 23.87 3.30
CA ALA A 320 -5.62 25.21 3.33
C ALA A 320 -5.49 25.85 4.71
N ASP A 321 -5.80 25.11 5.75
CA ASP A 321 -5.70 25.61 7.15
C ASP A 321 -4.24 25.94 7.52
N LEU A 322 -3.28 25.09 7.12
CA LEU A 322 -1.85 25.40 7.31
C LEU A 322 -1.41 26.65 6.54
N CYS A 323 -1.90 26.84 5.32
CA CYS A 323 -1.61 28.02 4.50
C CYS A 323 -2.23 29.29 5.08
N GLU A 324 -3.48 29.24 5.57
CA GLU A 324 -4.19 30.38 6.18
C GLU A 324 -3.45 30.94 7.39
N GLN A 325 -2.82 30.10 8.21
CA GLN A 325 -2.01 30.54 9.35
C GLN A 325 -0.79 31.38 8.96
N GLN A 326 -0.32 31.26 7.72
CA GLN A 326 0.82 31.97 7.19
C GLN A 326 0.42 33.08 6.17
N ASP A 327 -0.89 33.38 6.06
CA ASP A 327 -1.45 34.30 5.05
C ASP A 327 -1.05 33.93 3.59
N VAL A 328 -0.96 32.63 3.33
CA VAL A 328 -0.62 32.04 2.02
C VAL A 328 -1.87 31.49 1.35
N ALA A 329 -2.10 31.82 0.08
CA ALA A 329 -3.16 31.17 -0.68
C ALA A 329 -2.77 29.72 -1.05
N LEU A 330 -3.62 28.74 -0.75
CA LEU A 330 -3.39 27.32 -1.04
C LEU A 330 -2.90 27.06 -2.47
N ARG A 331 -3.50 27.75 -3.48
CA ARG A 331 -3.10 27.61 -4.89
C ARG A 331 -1.64 28.01 -5.16
N HIS A 332 -1.07 28.91 -4.35
CA HIS A 332 0.33 29.32 -4.48
C HIS A 332 1.26 28.27 -3.87
N CYS A 333 0.87 27.68 -2.76
CA CYS A 333 1.56 26.54 -2.16
C CYS A 333 1.59 25.36 -3.15
N PHE A 334 0.43 24.93 -3.65
CA PHE A 334 0.34 23.79 -4.56
C PHE A 334 1.13 23.97 -5.86
N ALA A 335 1.09 25.17 -6.46
CA ALA A 335 1.80 25.46 -7.71
C ALA A 335 3.34 25.40 -7.60
N LYS A 336 3.87 25.41 -6.40
CA LYS A 336 5.32 25.29 -6.13
C LYS A 336 5.69 24.00 -5.41
N SER A 337 4.70 23.16 -5.12
CA SER A 337 4.90 21.86 -4.50
C SER A 337 5.23 20.79 -5.53
N PHE A 338 5.92 19.74 -5.09
CA PHE A 338 6.00 18.51 -5.87
C PHE A 338 5.64 17.31 -5.02
N CYS A 339 5.19 16.22 -5.66
CA CYS A 339 4.75 15.01 -5.03
C CYS A 339 5.47 13.79 -5.63
N LEU A 340 6.04 12.98 -4.76
CA LEU A 340 6.36 11.58 -5.03
C LEU A 340 5.11 10.76 -4.71
N SER A 341 4.37 10.37 -5.74
CA SER A 341 3.25 9.44 -5.61
C SER A 341 3.86 8.05 -5.53
N ALA A 342 4.08 7.57 -4.31
CA ALA A 342 4.65 6.26 -4.15
C ALA A 342 3.53 5.23 -4.23
N ASP A 343 3.63 4.42 -5.27
CA ASP A 343 2.77 3.27 -5.52
C ASP A 343 3.66 2.18 -6.11
N VAL A 344 3.41 0.92 -5.76
CA VAL A 344 4.19 -0.19 -6.26
C VAL A 344 4.20 -0.21 -7.79
N CYS A 345 5.30 -0.66 -8.37
CA CYS A 345 5.37 -0.89 -9.80
C CYS A 345 5.61 -2.38 -10.10
N ALA A 346 5.13 -2.84 -11.26
CA ALA A 346 5.32 -4.22 -11.66
C ALA A 346 6.81 -4.53 -11.88
N ALA A 347 7.33 -5.53 -11.17
CA ALA A 347 8.66 -6.05 -11.44
C ALA A 347 8.63 -7.05 -12.61
N TYR A 348 9.70 -7.06 -13.40
CA TYR A 348 9.88 -8.06 -14.44
C TYR A 348 9.94 -9.47 -13.86
N ASP A 349 8.99 -10.31 -14.26
CA ASP A 349 8.98 -11.73 -13.92
C ASP A 349 9.45 -12.56 -15.12
N PRO A 350 10.61 -13.24 -15.02
CA PRO A 350 11.11 -14.10 -16.08
C PRO A 350 10.17 -15.28 -16.44
N SER A 351 9.23 -15.61 -15.57
CA SER A 351 8.23 -16.67 -15.82
C SER A 351 7.12 -16.21 -16.80
N PHE A 352 6.96 -14.88 -16.98
CA PHE A 352 5.93 -14.28 -17.84
C PHE A 352 6.50 -13.19 -18.74
N PRO A 353 7.54 -13.50 -19.56
CA PRO A 353 8.23 -12.49 -20.36
C PRO A 353 7.38 -11.91 -21.49
N GLU A 354 6.28 -12.57 -21.84
CA GLU A 354 5.40 -12.16 -22.96
C GLU A 354 4.58 -10.89 -22.67
N VAL A 355 4.35 -10.55 -21.40
CA VAL A 355 3.61 -9.32 -21.01
C VAL A 355 4.52 -8.12 -20.81
N SER A 356 5.80 -8.32 -20.86
CA SER A 356 6.84 -7.40 -20.40
C SER A 356 7.41 -6.49 -21.49
N ALA A 357 7.75 -5.25 -21.13
CA ALA A 357 8.53 -4.30 -21.92
C ALA A 357 9.98 -4.21 -21.42
N LYS A 358 10.83 -5.19 -21.77
CA LYS A 358 12.18 -5.42 -21.22
C LYS A 358 13.11 -4.20 -21.07
N ARG A 359 12.82 -3.08 -21.76
CA ARG A 359 13.66 -1.88 -21.71
C ARG A 359 13.32 -0.95 -20.56
N THR A 360 12.07 -0.96 -20.12
CA THR A 360 11.49 0.03 -19.20
C THR A 360 10.81 -0.62 -18.01
N GLU A 361 10.79 -1.95 -17.90
CA GLU A 361 10.30 -2.63 -16.71
C GLU A 361 11.32 -2.63 -15.58
N ALA A 362 10.83 -2.41 -14.37
CA ALA A 362 11.61 -2.51 -13.16
C ALA A 362 12.08 -3.96 -12.90
N LYS A 363 13.22 -4.09 -12.24
CA LYS A 363 13.79 -5.37 -11.79
C LYS A 363 14.00 -5.33 -10.30
N LEU A 364 13.83 -6.44 -9.62
CA LEU A 364 14.21 -6.55 -8.21
C LEU A 364 15.72 -6.28 -8.03
N ASN A 365 16.06 -5.61 -6.95
CA ASN A 365 17.41 -5.21 -6.58
C ASN A 365 18.03 -4.10 -7.46
N TYR A 366 17.22 -3.33 -8.17
CA TYR A 366 17.70 -2.17 -8.93
C TYR A 366 17.21 -0.84 -8.36
N GLY A 367 16.67 -0.88 -7.13
CA GLY A 367 16.25 0.30 -6.39
C GLY A 367 14.85 0.77 -6.72
N MET A 368 14.54 1.98 -6.29
CA MET A 368 13.24 2.64 -6.45
C MET A 368 12.82 2.71 -7.91
N GLY A 369 11.61 2.29 -8.23
CA GLY A 369 11.03 2.37 -9.58
C GLY A 369 10.43 3.77 -9.81
N ILE A 370 10.86 4.46 -10.86
CA ILE A 370 10.31 5.76 -11.27
C ILE A 370 9.46 5.56 -12.50
N CYS A 371 8.15 5.84 -12.38
CA CYS A 371 7.19 5.80 -13.46
C CYS A 371 6.85 7.22 -13.89
N LYS A 372 7.29 7.60 -15.08
CA LYS A 372 6.98 8.92 -15.63
C LYS A 372 5.47 9.09 -15.90
N PHE A 373 4.79 8.00 -16.21
CA PHE A 373 3.35 7.88 -16.43
C PHE A 373 2.90 6.44 -16.17
N THR A 374 1.67 6.24 -15.70
CA THR A 374 1.11 4.90 -15.37
C THR A 374 -0.07 4.52 -16.25
N GLY A 375 -0.67 5.46 -16.99
CA GLY A 375 -1.89 5.28 -17.77
C GLY A 375 -1.78 4.25 -18.89
N ALA A 376 -2.92 3.62 -19.21
CA ALA A 376 -3.06 2.60 -20.23
C ALA A 376 -3.00 3.14 -21.65
N ARG A 377 -2.58 2.30 -22.62
CA ARG A 377 -2.58 2.57 -24.07
C ARG A 377 -1.90 3.89 -24.42
N GLY A 378 -2.65 4.92 -24.85
CA GLY A 378 -2.14 6.27 -25.17
C GLY A 378 -1.94 7.15 -23.93
N LYS A 379 -1.53 6.62 -22.79
CA LYS A 379 -1.32 7.34 -21.50
C LYS A 379 -2.59 7.95 -20.93
N SER A 380 -3.73 7.28 -21.10
CA SER A 380 -5.02 7.79 -20.59
C SER A 380 -5.15 7.57 -19.08
N GLY A 381 -5.75 8.55 -18.38
CA GLY A 381 -6.12 8.44 -16.98
C GLY A 381 -4.94 8.53 -16.00
N THR A 382 -3.86 9.20 -16.40
CA THR A 382 -2.64 9.35 -15.60
C THR A 382 -2.10 10.79 -15.65
N SER A 383 -1.21 11.14 -14.73
CA SER A 383 -0.26 12.22 -14.88
C SER A 383 0.90 11.76 -15.81
N ASP A 384 1.58 12.71 -16.48
CA ASP A 384 2.82 12.48 -17.22
C ASP A 384 3.86 13.50 -16.72
N ALA A 385 4.78 13.07 -15.90
CA ALA A 385 5.76 13.93 -15.26
C ALA A 385 6.63 14.67 -16.28
N SER A 386 6.97 15.93 -15.96
CA SER A 386 7.82 16.79 -16.82
C SER A 386 9.25 16.27 -16.91
N ALA A 387 9.96 16.65 -17.98
CA ALA A 387 11.37 16.31 -18.12
C ALA A 387 12.21 17.00 -17.02
N GLU A 388 11.80 18.18 -16.61
CA GLU A 388 12.43 19.00 -15.58
C GLU A 388 12.36 18.31 -14.22
N LEU A 389 11.19 17.79 -13.82
CA LEU A 389 11.01 17.03 -12.58
C LEU A 389 11.86 15.77 -12.58
N VAL A 390 11.88 15.03 -13.71
CA VAL A 390 12.75 13.84 -13.83
C VAL A 390 14.23 14.20 -13.72
N ALA A 391 14.66 15.34 -14.34
CA ALA A 391 16.05 15.79 -14.26
C ALA A 391 16.43 16.21 -12.83
N TYR A 392 15.51 16.87 -12.12
CA TYR A 392 15.68 17.22 -10.71
C TYR A 392 15.89 15.97 -9.85
N LEU A 393 15.03 14.96 -9.97
CA LEU A 393 15.15 13.71 -9.21
C LEU A 393 16.43 12.94 -9.55
N ARG A 394 16.86 12.94 -10.81
CA ARG A 394 18.14 12.34 -11.21
C ARG A 394 19.32 12.96 -10.48
N ARG A 395 19.33 14.28 -10.32
CA ARG A 395 20.36 14.98 -9.54
C ARG A 395 20.25 14.63 -8.06
N LEU A 396 19.05 14.79 -7.49
CA LEU A 396 18.78 14.51 -6.07
C LEU A 396 19.24 13.11 -5.66
N PHE A 397 18.86 12.10 -6.43
CA PHE A 397 19.19 10.71 -6.13
C PHE A 397 20.69 10.42 -6.29
N ALA A 398 21.33 11.03 -7.31
CA ALA A 398 22.78 10.89 -7.49
C ALA A 398 23.56 11.51 -6.32
N ASP A 399 23.15 12.69 -5.85
CA ASP A 399 23.81 13.42 -4.76
C ASP A 399 23.64 12.69 -3.41
N ASN A 400 22.58 11.90 -3.24
CA ASN A 400 22.25 11.16 -2.01
C ASN A 400 22.52 9.65 -2.07
N GLY A 401 23.12 9.16 -3.16
CA GLY A 401 23.45 7.73 -3.31
C GLY A 401 22.21 6.83 -3.37
N VAL A 402 21.09 7.33 -3.87
CA VAL A 402 19.86 6.58 -4.06
C VAL A 402 19.94 5.81 -5.38
N VAL A 403 19.83 4.50 -5.30
CA VAL A 403 19.73 3.65 -6.49
C VAL A 403 18.27 3.62 -6.95
N TRP A 404 18.05 3.85 -8.24
CA TRP A 404 16.75 3.94 -8.85
C TRP A 404 16.76 3.44 -10.30
N GLN A 405 15.59 3.16 -10.83
CA GLN A 405 15.39 2.65 -12.19
C GLN A 405 14.12 3.23 -12.81
N LEU A 406 14.01 3.15 -14.14
CA LEU A 406 12.73 3.42 -14.80
C LEU A 406 11.79 2.22 -14.64
N SER A 407 10.50 2.51 -14.56
CA SER A 407 9.42 1.51 -14.54
C SER A 407 8.29 1.93 -15.47
N GLU A 408 7.76 0.96 -16.21
CA GLU A 408 6.50 1.05 -16.94
C GLU A 408 5.72 -0.26 -16.69
N MET A 409 4.40 -0.19 -16.62
CA MET A 409 3.56 -1.36 -16.37
C MET A 409 3.30 -2.12 -17.67
N GLY A 410 4.17 -3.08 -18.02
CA GLY A 410 4.00 -4.00 -19.12
C GLY A 410 4.10 -3.35 -20.52
N LYS A 411 3.54 -4.05 -21.53
CA LYS A 411 3.53 -3.58 -22.92
C LYS A 411 2.48 -2.50 -23.16
N VAL A 412 2.77 -1.57 -24.09
CA VAL A 412 1.98 -0.36 -24.39
C VAL A 412 0.46 -0.60 -24.51
N ASP A 413 0.02 -1.67 -25.17
CA ASP A 413 -1.41 -1.94 -25.38
C ASP A 413 -2.04 -2.87 -24.31
N GLN A 414 -1.25 -3.37 -23.37
CA GLN A 414 -1.67 -4.38 -22.40
C GLN A 414 -1.61 -3.89 -20.94
N GLY A 415 -0.64 -3.06 -20.65
CA GLY A 415 -0.40 -2.56 -19.30
C GLY A 415 -1.00 -1.18 -19.02
N GLY A 416 -0.88 -0.73 -17.81
CA GLY A 416 -1.29 0.57 -17.33
C GLY A 416 -2.36 0.49 -16.25
N GLY A 417 -2.29 1.41 -15.29
CA GLY A 417 -3.23 1.58 -14.18
C GLY A 417 -3.29 3.05 -13.76
N GLY A 418 -4.24 3.40 -12.90
CA GLY A 418 -4.27 4.69 -12.22
C GLY A 418 -3.48 4.62 -10.92
N THR A 419 -3.09 5.77 -10.41
CA THR A 419 -2.46 5.96 -9.10
C THR A 419 -2.98 7.26 -8.49
N ILE A 420 -2.63 7.55 -7.24
CA ILE A 420 -2.98 8.82 -6.61
C ILE A 420 -2.32 10.03 -7.30
N ALA A 421 -1.28 9.83 -8.11
CA ALA A 421 -0.57 10.89 -8.85
C ALA A 421 -1.51 11.76 -9.68
N LYS A 422 -2.51 11.17 -10.33
CA LYS A 422 -3.50 11.91 -11.10
C LYS A 422 -4.19 12.99 -10.26
N PHE A 423 -4.62 12.63 -9.05
CA PHE A 423 -5.35 13.56 -8.19
C PHE A 423 -4.46 14.67 -7.62
N MET A 424 -3.17 14.39 -7.42
CA MET A 424 -2.20 15.40 -7.04
C MET A 424 -1.92 16.37 -8.20
N ALA A 425 -1.76 15.86 -9.42
CA ALA A 425 -1.60 16.68 -10.62
C ALA A 425 -2.82 17.54 -10.93
N ASP A 426 -4.04 17.04 -10.71
CA ASP A 426 -5.29 17.79 -10.85
C ASP A 426 -5.34 19.03 -9.92
N ARG A 427 -4.57 19.01 -8.82
CA ARG A 427 -4.38 20.14 -7.88
C ARG A 427 -3.25 21.10 -8.25
N ASN A 428 -2.69 20.94 -9.45
CA ASN A 428 -1.56 21.73 -9.95
C ASN A 428 -0.26 21.52 -9.13
N ILE A 429 -0.03 20.31 -8.68
CA ILE A 429 1.20 19.87 -8.00
C ILE A 429 2.03 19.07 -9.00
N ASP A 430 3.31 19.41 -9.18
CA ASP A 430 4.21 18.59 -10.01
C ASP A 430 4.35 17.19 -9.39
N THR A 431 3.98 16.16 -10.16
CA THR A 431 3.85 14.79 -9.60
C THR A 431 4.51 13.75 -10.49
N ILE A 432 5.13 12.76 -9.84
CA ILE A 432 5.70 11.59 -10.48
C ILE A 432 5.48 10.35 -9.61
N ASP A 433 5.23 9.21 -10.25
CA ASP A 433 5.13 7.95 -9.54
C ASP A 433 6.51 7.38 -9.23
N ALA A 434 6.73 6.96 -7.99
CA ALA A 434 8.03 6.60 -7.47
C ALA A 434 7.91 5.56 -6.34
N GLY A 435 7.93 4.25 -6.67
CA GLY A 435 7.62 3.21 -5.69
C GLY A 435 8.48 1.96 -5.77
N VAL A 436 8.06 0.92 -5.07
CA VAL A 436 8.79 -0.34 -4.93
C VAL A 436 8.37 -1.33 -6.02
N PRO A 437 9.32 -1.95 -6.74
CA PRO A 437 9.01 -3.05 -7.66
C PRO A 437 8.50 -4.27 -6.91
N VAL A 438 7.34 -4.80 -7.35
CA VAL A 438 6.66 -5.95 -6.73
C VAL A 438 6.40 -7.05 -7.75
N LEU A 439 6.54 -8.31 -7.33
CA LEU A 439 6.09 -9.50 -8.05
C LEU A 439 4.79 -10.02 -7.43
N SER A 440 3.92 -10.58 -8.26
CA SER A 440 2.61 -11.11 -7.84
C SER A 440 1.70 -10.04 -7.23
N MET A 441 1.73 -8.80 -7.74
CA MET A 441 0.84 -7.71 -7.35
C MET A 441 -0.61 -8.18 -7.23
N HIS A 442 -1.35 -7.75 -6.21
CA HIS A 442 -2.72 -8.13 -5.86
C HIS A 442 -2.94 -9.63 -5.51
N ALA A 443 -1.87 -10.44 -5.43
CA ALA A 443 -2.00 -11.81 -4.94
C ALA A 443 -2.11 -11.84 -3.40
N PRO A 444 -2.65 -12.94 -2.83
CA PRO A 444 -2.63 -13.14 -1.37
C PRO A 444 -1.23 -13.14 -0.73
N PHE A 445 -0.19 -13.27 -1.54
CA PHE A 445 1.20 -13.27 -1.11
C PHE A 445 2.09 -12.67 -2.20
N GLU A 446 2.57 -11.46 -1.98
CA GLU A 446 3.34 -10.64 -2.91
C GLU A 446 4.81 -10.61 -2.50
N LEU A 447 5.72 -10.32 -3.44
CA LEU A 447 7.16 -10.34 -3.19
C LEU A 447 7.81 -8.99 -3.54
N VAL A 448 8.61 -8.46 -2.62
CA VAL A 448 9.47 -7.29 -2.83
C VAL A 448 10.92 -7.56 -2.45
N SER A 449 11.85 -6.79 -2.99
CA SER A 449 13.25 -6.81 -2.55
C SER A 449 13.46 -5.90 -1.34
N LYS A 450 14.17 -6.39 -0.33
CA LYS A 450 14.61 -5.57 0.83
C LYS A 450 15.43 -4.34 0.40
N PHE A 451 16.25 -4.51 -0.63
CA PHE A 451 17.05 -3.43 -1.20
C PHE A 451 16.17 -2.32 -1.79
N ASP A 452 15.16 -2.69 -2.58
CA ASP A 452 14.29 -1.72 -3.26
C ASP A 452 13.41 -0.97 -2.24
N CYS A 453 12.91 -1.66 -1.21
CA CYS A 453 12.19 -1.04 -0.09
C CYS A 453 13.04 0.03 0.61
N TRP A 454 14.29 -0.31 0.95
CA TRP A 454 15.20 0.62 1.62
C TRP A 454 15.59 1.80 0.72
N MET A 455 15.79 1.58 -0.58
CA MET A 455 16.11 2.65 -1.52
C MET A 455 14.94 3.59 -1.74
N THR A 456 13.69 3.10 -1.70
CA THR A 456 12.48 3.94 -1.75
C THR A 456 12.40 4.84 -0.51
N TYR A 457 12.58 4.28 0.69
CA TYR A 457 12.71 5.08 1.92
C TYR A 457 13.79 6.17 1.79
N ARG A 458 14.99 5.81 1.32
CA ARG A 458 16.09 6.76 1.14
C ARG A 458 15.79 7.84 0.10
N GLY A 459 15.06 7.48 -0.97
CA GLY A 459 14.66 8.42 -2.01
C GLY A 459 13.67 9.47 -1.49
N VAL A 460 12.70 9.04 -0.70
CA VAL A 460 11.73 9.96 -0.06
C VAL A 460 12.42 10.83 0.99
N LEU A 461 13.26 10.25 1.83
CA LEU A 461 14.02 11.01 2.84
C LEU A 461 14.91 12.07 2.19
N ALA A 462 15.61 11.71 1.10
CA ALA A 462 16.41 12.67 0.34
C ALA A 462 15.57 13.83 -0.20
N ALA A 463 14.35 13.56 -0.66
CA ALA A 463 13.43 14.60 -1.14
C ALA A 463 12.99 15.54 -0.01
N TYR A 464 12.65 15.01 1.16
CA TYR A 464 12.30 15.83 2.32
C TYR A 464 13.44 16.68 2.85
N CYS A 465 14.68 16.20 2.71
CA CYS A 465 15.90 16.90 3.19
C CYS A 465 16.53 17.83 2.14
N ASP A 466 15.98 17.90 0.90
CA ASP A 466 16.60 18.74 -0.15
C ASP A 466 16.44 20.23 0.14
N THR A 467 17.56 20.95 0.14
CA THR A 467 17.64 22.41 0.35
C THR A 467 17.72 23.20 -0.96
N GLN A 468 17.72 22.53 -2.12
CA GLN A 468 17.92 23.13 -3.44
C GLN A 468 16.70 23.05 -4.36
N ALA A 469 15.58 22.60 -3.85
CA ALA A 469 14.36 22.38 -4.62
C ALA A 469 13.54 23.68 -4.84
#